data_2812f09e64de3e6df04311b6df16bc48
#
_entry.id   2812f09e64de3e6df04311b6df16bc48
#
_cell.length_a   1.000
_cell.length_b   1.000
_cell.length_c   1.000
_cell.angle_alpha   90.00
_cell.angle_beta   90.00
_cell.angle_gamma   90.00
#
_symmetry.space_group_name_H-M   'P 1'
#
loop_
_entity.id
_entity.type
_entity.pdbx_description
1 polymer ?
#
loop_
_entity_poly.entity_id
_entity_poly.type
_entity_poly.pdbx_seq_one_letter_code
_entity_poly.pdbx_strand_id
1 'polypeptide(L)'
;MEQGNKQTTIRQIVQESGITSGSIYNLFDNKDAVFSAITNDLCQVIVDEVEKRFSDKPLEYHYAAILAVELYAIEKKSVFRELYYEAYTEPKIFEALLHTHLDLADHYLAEADCMGYLKPDEYYARMLLSKGAMLGYMQAFDFNRTGPVRVLRRELASLILLSLGLKKRDIKDLYSFMLEIEDECSEIIEVILDSVHQS
;
A
#
# COMPACT_ATOMS: atom_id res chain seq x y z
N MET A 1 22.52 16.62 -10.63
CA MET A 1 21.13 16.49 -11.16
C MET A 1 20.26 15.54 -10.32
N GLU A 2 20.62 15.26 -9.06
CA GLU A 2 19.85 14.34 -8.17
C GLU A 2 18.84 15.04 -7.24
N GLN A 3 18.77 16.35 -7.23
CA GLN A 3 17.84 17.10 -6.36
C GLN A 3 16.48 17.41 -7.02
N GLY A 4 16.29 17.12 -8.30
CA GLY A 4 15.09 17.48 -9.05
C GLY A 4 13.87 16.58 -8.79
N ASN A 5 14.07 15.28 -8.58
CA ASN A 5 12.96 14.30 -8.46
C ASN A 5 12.24 14.39 -7.11
N LYS A 6 12.95 14.61 -6.00
CA LYS A 6 12.33 14.71 -4.66
C LYS A 6 11.44 15.94 -4.48
N GLN A 7 11.59 16.99 -5.30
CA GLN A 7 10.74 18.18 -5.23
C GLN A 7 9.51 18.12 -6.14
N THR A 8 9.50 17.24 -7.12
CA THR A 8 8.45 17.20 -8.16
C THR A 8 7.18 16.54 -7.62
N THR A 9 7.28 15.47 -6.83
CA THR A 9 6.13 14.66 -6.42
C THR A 9 5.15 15.42 -5.52
N ILE A 10 5.63 16.15 -4.50
CA ILE A 10 4.76 17.01 -3.66
C ILE A 10 4.20 18.17 -4.47
N ARG A 11 4.99 18.80 -5.34
CA ARG A 11 4.50 19.89 -6.18
C ARG A 11 3.40 19.44 -7.14
N GLN A 12 3.46 18.23 -7.67
CA GLN A 12 2.42 17.71 -8.55
C GLN A 12 1.13 17.42 -7.78
N ILE A 13 1.21 16.74 -6.63
CA ILE A 13 0.04 16.48 -5.77
C ILE A 13 -0.60 17.80 -5.32
N VAL A 14 0.22 18.77 -4.88
CA VAL A 14 -0.21 20.10 -4.45
C VAL A 14 -0.78 20.93 -5.62
N GLN A 15 -0.21 20.84 -6.82
CA GLN A 15 -0.72 21.56 -8.01
C GLN A 15 -2.03 20.98 -8.52
N GLU A 16 -2.20 19.66 -8.45
CA GLU A 16 -3.44 19.00 -8.86
C GLU A 16 -4.56 19.14 -7.81
N SER A 17 -4.22 19.24 -6.52
CA SER A 17 -5.20 19.45 -5.44
C SER A 17 -5.69 20.90 -5.29
N GLY A 18 -5.12 21.86 -6.02
CA GLY A 18 -5.46 23.28 -5.92
C GLY A 18 -5.05 23.96 -4.60
N ILE A 19 -4.39 23.25 -3.69
CA ILE A 19 -3.90 23.78 -2.41
C ILE A 19 -2.55 24.49 -2.65
N THR A 20 -2.39 25.69 -2.12
CA THR A 20 -1.10 26.38 -2.25
C THR A 20 -0.03 25.74 -1.34
N SER A 21 1.20 25.63 -1.86
CA SER A 21 2.32 25.10 -1.07
C SER A 21 2.46 25.80 0.30
N GLY A 22 2.15 27.08 0.39
CA GLY A 22 2.18 27.84 1.64
C GLY A 22 1.14 27.39 2.66
N SER A 23 -0.05 26.98 2.22
CA SER A 23 -1.10 26.48 3.12
C SER A 23 -0.74 25.13 3.71
N ILE A 24 -0.11 24.25 2.94
CA ILE A 24 0.34 22.93 3.43
C ILE A 24 1.45 23.09 4.48
N TYR A 25 2.45 23.93 4.23
CA TYR A 25 3.54 24.17 5.20
C TYR A 25 3.09 24.90 6.47
N ASN A 26 1.94 25.57 6.46
CA ASN A 26 1.36 26.17 7.66
C ASN A 26 0.56 25.16 8.53
N LEU A 27 0.11 24.05 7.95
CA LEU A 27 -0.66 23.01 8.63
C LEU A 27 0.22 21.86 9.16
N PHE A 28 1.41 21.69 8.61
CA PHE A 28 2.29 20.58 8.94
C PHE A 28 3.69 21.09 9.30
N ASP A 29 4.24 20.56 10.39
CA ASP A 29 5.55 20.97 10.94
C ASP A 29 6.73 20.73 9.98
N ASN A 30 6.59 19.78 9.06
CA ASN A 30 7.62 19.44 8.08
C ASN A 30 7.07 18.59 6.92
N LYS A 31 7.91 18.36 5.91
CA LYS A 31 7.59 17.57 4.73
C LYS A 31 7.15 16.14 5.07
N ASP A 32 7.81 15.51 6.04
CA ASP A 32 7.55 14.12 6.42
C ASP A 32 6.14 13.98 7.03
N ALA A 33 5.69 15.00 7.81
CA ALA A 33 4.35 15.04 8.37
C ALA A 33 3.26 15.12 7.27
N VAL A 34 3.52 15.90 6.20
CA VAL A 34 2.61 15.95 5.04
C VAL A 34 2.50 14.59 4.35
N PHE A 35 3.65 13.95 4.10
CA PHE A 35 3.66 12.64 3.46
C PHE A 35 3.00 11.56 4.31
N SER A 36 3.27 11.56 5.61
CA SER A 36 2.62 10.62 6.53
C SER A 36 1.10 10.81 6.56
N ALA A 37 0.62 12.05 6.54
CA ALA A 37 -0.81 12.34 6.47
C ALA A 37 -1.41 11.80 5.16
N ILE A 38 -0.80 12.12 4.02
CA ILE A 38 -1.28 11.66 2.69
C ILE A 38 -1.29 10.12 2.61
N THR A 39 -0.24 9.45 3.09
CA THR A 39 -0.19 7.98 3.06
C THR A 39 -1.21 7.35 4.00
N ASN A 40 -1.45 7.92 5.17
CA ASN A 40 -2.47 7.45 6.10
C ASN A 40 -3.88 7.66 5.54
N ASP A 41 -4.17 8.83 4.97
CA ASP A 41 -5.46 9.11 4.35
C ASP A 41 -5.71 8.17 3.17
N LEU A 42 -4.70 7.90 2.35
CA LEU A 42 -4.76 6.93 1.27
C LEU A 42 -5.10 5.53 1.79
N CYS A 43 -4.39 5.06 2.80
CA CYS A 43 -4.66 3.77 3.43
C CYS A 43 -6.09 3.70 3.97
N GLN A 44 -6.56 4.77 4.64
CA GLN A 44 -7.91 4.80 5.20
C GLN A 44 -8.99 4.73 4.11
N VAL A 45 -8.85 5.47 3.02
CA VAL A 45 -9.81 5.41 1.89
C VAL A 45 -9.83 4.00 1.27
N ILE A 46 -8.67 3.35 1.13
CA ILE A 46 -8.61 1.96 0.65
C ILE A 46 -9.37 1.03 1.59
N VAL A 47 -9.14 1.14 2.90
CA VAL A 47 -9.81 0.33 3.92
C VAL A 47 -11.33 0.54 3.86
N ASP A 48 -11.79 1.78 3.87
CA ASP A 48 -13.22 2.11 3.86
C ASP A 48 -13.93 1.56 2.62
N GLU A 49 -13.33 1.70 1.44
CA GLU A 49 -13.89 1.17 0.20
C GLU A 49 -13.86 -0.35 0.13
N VAL A 50 -12.81 -0.99 0.67
CA VAL A 50 -12.73 -2.46 0.75
C VAL A 50 -13.79 -2.99 1.72
N GLU A 51 -13.95 -2.42 2.91
CA GLU A 51 -14.96 -2.85 3.87
C GLU A 51 -16.38 -2.70 3.32
N LYS A 52 -16.65 -1.62 2.62
CA LYS A 52 -17.94 -1.37 1.99
C LYS A 52 -18.25 -2.37 0.86
N ARG A 53 -17.28 -2.66 -0.01
CA ARG A 53 -17.49 -3.49 -1.20
C ARG A 53 -17.49 -4.99 -0.90
N PHE A 54 -16.72 -5.42 0.07
CA PHE A 54 -16.49 -6.83 0.41
C PHE A 54 -17.03 -7.20 1.80
N SER A 55 -18.03 -6.48 2.30
CA SER A 55 -18.63 -6.67 3.63
C SER A 55 -19.17 -8.09 3.90
N ASP A 56 -19.42 -8.88 2.86
CA ASP A 56 -19.88 -10.27 2.91
C ASP A 56 -18.72 -11.30 2.95
N LYS A 57 -17.48 -10.83 2.81
CA LYS A 57 -16.30 -11.71 2.78
C LYS A 57 -15.69 -11.90 4.16
N PRO A 58 -15.01 -13.01 4.42
CA PRO A 58 -14.17 -13.19 5.61
C PRO A 58 -13.07 -12.14 5.70
N LEU A 59 -12.61 -11.83 6.92
CA LEU A 59 -11.65 -10.74 7.19
C LEU A 59 -10.33 -10.89 6.44
N GLU A 60 -9.83 -12.11 6.25
CA GLU A 60 -8.61 -12.36 5.47
C GLU A 60 -8.73 -11.95 3.99
N TYR A 61 -9.96 -11.94 3.45
CA TYR A 61 -10.24 -11.45 2.11
C TYR A 61 -10.19 -9.91 2.05
N HIS A 62 -10.58 -9.21 3.12
CA HIS A 62 -10.39 -7.76 3.21
C HIS A 62 -8.91 -7.39 3.16
N TYR A 63 -8.06 -8.09 3.94
CA TYR A 63 -6.62 -7.88 3.87
C TYR A 63 -6.04 -8.14 2.47
N ALA A 64 -6.48 -9.22 1.82
CA ALA A 64 -6.07 -9.53 0.45
C ALA A 64 -6.55 -8.47 -0.55
N ALA A 65 -7.76 -7.91 -0.37
CA ALA A 65 -8.27 -6.83 -1.20
C ALA A 65 -7.48 -5.53 -1.02
N ILE A 66 -7.16 -5.14 0.22
CA ILE A 66 -6.30 -3.98 0.50
C ILE A 66 -4.95 -4.13 -0.21
N LEU A 67 -4.31 -5.30 -0.05
CA LEU A 67 -3.05 -5.60 -0.74
C LEU A 67 -3.21 -5.58 -2.27
N ALA A 68 -4.32 -6.09 -2.81
CA ALA A 68 -4.59 -6.06 -4.25
C ALA A 68 -4.70 -4.63 -4.78
N VAL A 69 -5.43 -3.74 -4.09
CA VAL A 69 -5.57 -2.32 -4.46
C VAL A 69 -4.22 -1.62 -4.43
N GLU A 70 -3.40 -1.81 -3.39
CA GLU A 70 -2.06 -1.23 -3.31
C GLU A 70 -1.16 -1.68 -4.48
N LEU A 71 -1.10 -2.98 -4.76
CA LEU A 71 -0.29 -3.51 -5.85
C LEU A 71 -0.79 -3.04 -7.22
N TYR A 72 -2.11 -3.00 -7.41
CA TYR A 72 -2.72 -2.51 -8.64
C TYR A 72 -2.43 -1.00 -8.86
N ALA A 73 -2.54 -0.18 -7.81
CA ALA A 73 -2.21 1.24 -7.85
C ALA A 73 -0.74 1.47 -8.27
N ILE A 74 0.20 0.75 -7.67
CA ILE A 74 1.63 0.80 -8.00
C ILE A 74 1.86 0.40 -9.47
N GLU A 75 1.16 -0.62 -9.97
CA GLU A 75 1.31 -1.09 -11.35
C GLU A 75 0.76 -0.12 -12.38
N LYS A 76 -0.42 0.44 -12.13
CA LYS A 76 -1.20 1.16 -13.14
C LYS A 76 -0.97 2.67 -13.15
N LYS A 77 -0.62 3.25 -12.02
CA LYS A 77 -0.52 4.71 -11.86
C LYS A 77 0.87 5.10 -11.35
N SER A 78 1.63 5.85 -12.14
CA SER A 78 2.98 6.30 -11.75
C SER A 78 2.95 7.18 -10.50
N VAL A 79 1.91 7.98 -10.32
CA VAL A 79 1.75 8.85 -9.14
C VAL A 79 1.74 8.06 -7.84
N PHE A 80 1.03 6.92 -7.79
CA PHE A 80 1.03 6.06 -6.60
C PHE A 80 2.38 5.36 -6.43
N ARG A 81 3.00 4.90 -7.50
CA ARG A 81 4.34 4.29 -7.44
C ARG A 81 5.38 5.26 -6.88
N GLU A 82 5.36 6.51 -7.31
CA GLU A 82 6.26 7.55 -6.81
C GLU A 82 5.97 7.87 -5.34
N LEU A 83 4.69 7.98 -4.95
CA LEU A 83 4.27 8.21 -3.57
C LEU A 83 4.75 7.09 -2.65
N TYR A 84 4.46 5.84 -3.00
CA TYR A 84 4.90 4.68 -2.22
C TYR A 84 6.43 4.57 -2.19
N TYR A 85 7.11 4.83 -3.31
CA TYR A 85 8.57 4.81 -3.33
C TYR A 85 9.18 5.83 -2.36
N GLU A 86 8.68 7.06 -2.34
CA GLU A 86 9.11 8.07 -1.37
C GLU A 86 8.82 7.62 0.08
N ALA A 87 7.62 7.12 0.35
CA ALA A 87 7.24 6.62 1.67
C ALA A 87 8.15 5.47 2.14
N TYR A 88 8.54 4.57 1.23
CA TYR A 88 9.40 3.43 1.56
C TYR A 88 10.89 3.77 1.66
N THR A 89 11.33 4.92 1.15
CA THR A 89 12.72 5.36 1.18
C THR A 89 13.01 6.40 2.25
N GLU A 90 11.97 7.02 2.83
CA GLU A 90 12.11 7.97 3.95
C GLU A 90 11.88 7.24 5.28
N PRO A 91 12.89 7.10 6.16
CA PRO A 91 12.85 6.22 7.32
C PRO A 91 11.65 6.46 8.26
N LYS A 92 11.30 7.73 8.53
CA LYS A 92 10.21 8.07 9.45
C LYS A 92 8.84 7.73 8.86
N ILE A 93 8.65 7.99 7.57
CA ILE A 93 7.41 7.69 6.87
C ILE A 93 7.26 6.18 6.74
N PHE A 94 8.35 5.49 6.41
CA PHE A 94 8.38 4.03 6.34
C PHE A 94 8.01 3.37 7.67
N GLU A 95 8.55 3.87 8.79
CA GLU A 95 8.22 3.35 10.12
C GLU A 95 6.73 3.54 10.45
N ALA A 96 6.17 4.73 10.17
CA ALA A 96 4.75 5.00 10.37
C ALA A 96 3.88 4.08 9.50
N LEU A 97 4.22 3.94 8.22
CA LEU A 97 3.52 3.05 7.29
C LEU A 97 3.61 1.57 7.73
N LEU A 98 4.76 1.14 8.25
CA LEU A 98 4.95 -0.19 8.79
C LEU A 98 4.00 -0.47 9.96
N HIS A 99 3.86 0.47 10.89
CA HIS A 99 2.91 0.35 12.01
C HIS A 99 1.46 0.28 11.53
N THR A 100 1.05 1.14 10.60
CA THR A 100 -0.29 1.08 9.99
C THR A 100 -0.58 -0.31 9.41
N HIS A 101 0.37 -0.90 8.69
CA HIS A 101 0.17 -2.23 8.12
C HIS A 101 0.22 -3.36 9.15
N LEU A 102 0.95 -3.19 10.25
CA LEU A 102 0.90 -4.11 11.38
C LEU A 102 -0.50 -4.10 12.01
N ASP A 103 -1.06 -2.92 12.27
CA ASP A 103 -2.39 -2.76 12.84
C ASP A 103 -3.48 -3.35 11.91
N LEU A 104 -3.37 -3.11 10.60
CA LEU A 104 -4.29 -3.71 9.61
C LEU A 104 -4.19 -5.24 9.59
N ALA A 105 -2.97 -5.78 9.58
CA ALA A 105 -2.79 -7.22 9.58
C ALA A 105 -3.28 -7.84 10.89
N ASP A 106 -3.04 -7.21 12.04
CA ASP A 106 -3.55 -7.65 13.33
C ASP A 106 -5.09 -7.66 13.33
N HIS A 107 -5.72 -6.60 12.83
CA HIS A 107 -7.18 -6.50 12.74
C HIS A 107 -7.79 -7.59 11.83
N TYR A 108 -7.30 -7.72 10.60
CA TYR A 108 -7.93 -8.58 9.60
C TYR A 108 -7.51 -10.05 9.66
N LEU A 109 -6.38 -10.37 10.29
CA LEU A 109 -5.83 -11.72 10.34
C LEU A 109 -5.85 -12.33 11.75
N ALA A 110 -6.32 -11.61 12.77
CA ALA A 110 -6.37 -12.09 14.15
C ALA A 110 -7.18 -13.39 14.31
N GLU A 111 -8.28 -13.52 13.56
CA GLU A 111 -9.15 -14.70 13.59
C GLU A 111 -8.69 -15.80 12.64
N ALA A 112 -7.92 -15.46 11.62
CA ALA A 112 -7.27 -16.45 10.78
C ALA A 112 -6.20 -17.13 11.65
N ASP A 113 -6.38 -18.43 11.97
CA ASP A 113 -5.52 -19.27 12.84
C ASP A 113 -4.02 -19.29 12.40
N CYS A 114 -3.50 -18.13 12.01
CA CYS A 114 -2.19 -17.94 11.42
C CYS A 114 -1.26 -17.07 12.30
N MET A 115 -1.82 -16.10 13.05
CA MET A 115 -1.01 -15.13 13.83
C MET A 115 -0.59 -15.67 15.20
N GLY A 116 -1.32 -16.64 15.76
CA GLY A 116 -1.09 -17.17 17.11
C GLY A 116 0.24 -17.91 17.33
N TYR A 117 1.03 -18.12 16.28
CA TYR A 117 2.33 -18.80 16.36
C TYR A 117 3.51 -17.84 16.41
N LEU A 118 3.30 -16.55 16.09
CA LEU A 118 4.38 -15.59 15.98
C LEU A 118 4.51 -14.78 17.28
N LYS A 119 5.72 -14.65 17.77
CA LYS A 119 6.02 -13.66 18.79
C LYS A 119 5.96 -12.25 18.18
N PRO A 120 5.64 -11.22 18.99
CA PRO A 120 5.56 -9.84 18.49
C PRO A 120 6.82 -9.40 17.69
N ASP A 121 8.02 -9.72 18.20
CA ASP A 121 9.28 -9.38 17.52
C ASP A 121 9.45 -10.12 16.17
N GLU A 122 8.99 -11.37 16.09
CA GLU A 122 9.04 -12.15 14.84
C GLU A 122 8.05 -11.58 13.82
N TYR A 123 6.88 -11.17 14.29
CA TYR A 123 5.86 -10.58 13.46
C TYR A 123 6.32 -9.23 12.88
N TYR A 124 6.85 -8.35 13.72
CA TYR A 124 7.45 -7.10 13.29
C TYR A 124 8.57 -7.32 12.24
N ALA A 125 9.50 -8.23 12.52
CA ALA A 125 10.60 -8.53 11.60
C ALA A 125 10.09 -9.05 10.24
N ARG A 126 9.08 -9.90 10.23
CA ARG A 126 8.47 -10.43 8.99
C ARG A 126 7.76 -9.34 8.19
N MET A 127 7.02 -8.46 8.87
CA MET A 127 6.38 -7.32 8.21
C MET A 127 7.43 -6.37 7.62
N LEU A 128 8.47 -6.06 8.36
CA LEU A 128 9.58 -5.22 7.90
C LEU A 128 10.23 -5.80 6.62
N LEU A 129 10.50 -7.10 6.58
CA LEU A 129 11.08 -7.76 5.41
C LEU A 129 10.10 -7.78 4.22
N SER A 130 8.81 -8.01 4.47
CA SER A 130 7.76 -7.97 3.44
C SER A 130 7.65 -6.58 2.81
N LYS A 131 7.72 -5.54 3.62
CA LYS A 131 7.71 -4.15 3.13
C LYS A 131 9.01 -3.81 2.37
N GLY A 132 10.15 -4.36 2.75
CA GLY A 132 11.38 -4.28 1.95
C GLY A 132 11.22 -4.92 0.56
N ALA A 133 10.49 -6.03 0.45
CA ALA A 133 10.18 -6.65 -0.84
C ALA A 133 9.28 -5.76 -1.73
N MET A 134 8.37 -4.98 -1.14
CA MET A 134 7.58 -3.97 -1.86
C MET A 134 8.47 -2.93 -2.55
N LEU A 135 9.52 -2.46 -1.89
CA LEU A 135 10.48 -1.54 -2.52
C LEU A 135 11.14 -2.17 -3.75
N GLY A 136 11.58 -3.42 -3.65
CA GLY A 136 12.13 -4.16 -4.78
C GLY A 136 11.11 -4.33 -5.93
N TYR A 137 9.85 -4.53 -5.60
CA TYR A 137 8.77 -4.61 -6.58
C TYR A 137 8.57 -3.29 -7.34
N MET A 138 8.54 -2.16 -6.64
CA MET A 138 8.43 -0.84 -7.27
C MET A 138 9.63 -0.55 -8.18
N GLN A 139 10.84 -0.85 -7.72
CA GLN A 139 12.06 -0.65 -8.51
C GLN A 139 12.10 -1.50 -9.79
N ALA A 140 11.42 -2.65 -9.81
CA ALA A 140 11.36 -3.49 -11.01
C ALA A 140 10.72 -2.79 -12.21
N PHE A 141 9.83 -1.83 -12.00
CA PHE A 141 9.23 -1.02 -13.06
C PHE A 141 10.24 -0.04 -13.70
N ASP A 142 11.21 0.44 -12.91
CA ASP A 142 12.24 1.38 -13.40
C ASP A 142 13.32 0.69 -14.21
N PHE A 143 13.58 -0.60 -13.96
CA PHE A 143 14.63 -1.35 -14.65
C PHE A 143 14.25 -1.79 -16.07
N ASN A 144 13.05 -1.53 -16.57
CA ASN A 144 12.53 -2.03 -17.86
C ASN A 144 12.74 -3.56 -18.05
N ARG A 145 12.88 -4.31 -16.98
CA ARG A 145 13.13 -5.74 -16.91
C ARG A 145 12.03 -6.48 -16.16
N THR A 146 10.86 -5.91 -16.14
CA THR A 146 9.70 -6.62 -15.63
C THR A 146 9.47 -7.83 -16.52
N GLY A 147 9.74 -9.00 -15.98
CA GLY A 147 9.10 -10.22 -16.46
C GLY A 147 7.57 -10.01 -16.45
N PRO A 148 6.75 -11.03 -16.72
CA PRO A 148 5.32 -10.88 -16.64
C PRO A 148 4.94 -10.29 -15.27
N VAL A 149 4.43 -9.06 -15.24
CA VAL A 149 4.04 -8.33 -14.01
C VAL A 149 3.18 -9.22 -13.09
N ARG A 150 2.31 -10.04 -13.69
CA ARG A 150 1.49 -11.02 -12.96
C ARG A 150 2.31 -12.02 -12.14
N VAL A 151 3.46 -12.46 -12.64
CA VAL A 151 4.33 -13.39 -11.89
C VAL A 151 4.94 -12.67 -10.70
N LEU A 152 5.45 -11.46 -10.93
CA LEU A 152 6.07 -10.65 -9.88
C LEU A 152 5.05 -10.31 -8.77
N ARG A 153 3.83 -9.91 -9.16
CA ARG A 153 2.71 -9.65 -8.24
C ARG A 153 2.38 -10.89 -7.41
N ARG A 154 2.26 -12.06 -8.05
CA ARG A 154 1.97 -13.32 -7.35
C ARG A 154 3.03 -13.68 -6.33
N GLU A 155 4.29 -13.59 -6.70
CA GLU A 155 5.40 -13.94 -5.80
C GLU A 155 5.45 -12.97 -4.61
N LEU A 156 5.24 -11.67 -4.85
CA LEU A 156 5.21 -10.68 -3.78
C LEU A 156 4.01 -10.89 -2.84
N ALA A 157 2.80 -11.03 -3.38
CA ALA A 157 1.60 -11.28 -2.57
C ALA A 157 1.75 -12.56 -1.75
N SER A 158 2.27 -13.64 -2.37
CA SER A 158 2.53 -14.89 -1.67
C SER A 158 3.58 -14.74 -0.57
N LEU A 159 4.65 -13.97 -0.81
CA LEU A 159 5.67 -13.68 0.18
C LEU A 159 5.08 -12.94 1.40
N ILE A 160 4.29 -11.90 1.16
CA ILE A 160 3.64 -11.11 2.21
C ILE A 160 2.71 -12.00 3.04
N LEU A 161 1.78 -12.71 2.40
CA LEU A 161 0.80 -13.55 3.08
C LEU A 161 1.44 -14.72 3.84
N LEU A 162 2.48 -15.35 3.26
CA LEU A 162 3.26 -16.39 3.96
C LEU A 162 4.01 -15.82 5.17
N SER A 163 4.57 -14.62 5.05
CA SER A 163 5.31 -14.00 6.14
C SER A 163 4.40 -13.69 7.33
N LEU A 164 3.12 -13.45 7.08
CA LEU A 164 2.08 -13.25 8.09
C LEU A 164 1.51 -14.56 8.65
N GLY A 165 2.00 -15.71 8.17
CA GLY A 165 1.64 -17.02 8.72
C GLY A 165 0.50 -17.72 8.03
N LEU A 166 -0.07 -17.17 6.94
CA LEU A 166 -1.13 -17.86 6.21
C LEU A 166 -0.62 -19.15 5.55
N LYS A 167 -1.50 -20.13 5.46
CA LYS A 167 -1.17 -21.43 4.85
C LYS A 167 -1.19 -21.34 3.32
N LYS A 168 -0.31 -22.08 2.67
CA LYS A 168 -0.19 -22.05 1.19
C LYS A 168 -1.51 -22.31 0.45
N ARG A 169 -2.40 -23.16 1.00
CA ARG A 169 -3.70 -23.43 0.39
C ARG A 169 -4.58 -22.18 0.38
N ASP A 170 -4.62 -21.48 1.51
CA ASP A 170 -5.46 -20.30 1.71
C ASP A 170 -4.94 -19.14 0.84
N ILE A 171 -3.62 -19.02 0.70
CA ILE A 171 -2.98 -18.03 -0.18
C ILE A 171 -3.38 -18.20 -1.64
N LYS A 172 -3.55 -19.45 -2.10
CA LYS A 172 -4.00 -19.71 -3.47
C LYS A 172 -5.39 -19.12 -3.72
N ASP A 173 -6.29 -19.32 -2.77
CA ASP A 173 -7.68 -18.84 -2.87
C ASP A 173 -7.73 -17.31 -2.76
N LEU A 174 -6.98 -16.72 -1.83
CA LEU A 174 -6.84 -15.29 -1.69
C LEU A 174 -6.23 -14.65 -2.95
N TYR A 175 -5.20 -15.27 -3.54
CA TYR A 175 -4.61 -14.74 -4.77
C TYR A 175 -5.57 -14.86 -5.97
N SER A 176 -6.37 -15.91 -6.07
CA SER A 176 -7.42 -16.01 -7.09
C SER A 176 -8.43 -14.89 -6.93
N PHE A 177 -8.88 -14.64 -5.71
CA PHE A 177 -9.76 -13.51 -5.39
C PHE A 177 -9.13 -12.16 -5.77
N MET A 178 -7.85 -11.92 -5.46
CA MET A 178 -7.15 -10.69 -5.85
C MET A 178 -7.14 -10.46 -7.38
N LEU A 179 -7.17 -11.53 -8.17
CA LEU A 179 -7.27 -11.42 -9.63
C LEU A 179 -8.71 -11.15 -10.11
N GLU A 180 -9.70 -11.68 -9.39
CA GLU A 180 -11.12 -11.49 -9.71
C GLU A 180 -11.58 -10.04 -9.48
N ILE A 181 -10.98 -9.34 -8.52
CA ILE A 181 -11.35 -7.97 -8.14
C ILE A 181 -10.52 -6.87 -8.83
N GLU A 182 -9.88 -7.15 -9.97
CA GLU A 182 -9.07 -6.13 -10.69
C GLU A 182 -9.91 -4.91 -11.12
N ASP A 183 -11.19 -5.11 -11.47
CA ASP A 183 -12.09 -4.02 -11.85
C ASP A 183 -12.45 -3.15 -10.64
N GLU A 184 -12.76 -3.77 -9.51
CA GLU A 184 -13.02 -3.08 -8.24
C GLU A 184 -11.77 -2.31 -7.75
N CYS A 185 -10.57 -2.88 -7.92
CA CYS A 185 -9.33 -2.16 -7.63
C CYS A 185 -9.21 -0.88 -8.48
N SER A 186 -9.57 -0.95 -9.77
CA SER A 186 -9.57 0.21 -10.64
C SER A 186 -10.54 1.28 -10.17
N GLU A 187 -11.76 0.88 -9.78
CA GLU A 187 -12.78 1.82 -9.29
C GLU A 187 -12.37 2.47 -7.96
N ILE A 188 -11.79 1.72 -7.03
CA ILE A 188 -11.29 2.27 -5.76
C ILE A 188 -10.20 3.31 -6.02
N ILE A 189 -9.30 3.05 -6.97
CA ILE A 189 -8.25 4.01 -7.34
C ILE A 189 -8.85 5.31 -7.92
N GLU A 190 -9.88 5.23 -8.74
CA GLU A 190 -10.54 6.44 -9.25
C GLU A 190 -11.24 7.21 -8.10
N VAL A 191 -11.88 6.54 -7.14
CA VAL A 191 -12.42 7.20 -5.93
C VAL A 191 -11.33 7.97 -5.18
N ILE A 192 -10.15 7.38 -5.02
CA ILE A 192 -9.02 8.03 -4.35
C ILE A 192 -8.58 9.27 -5.13
N LEU A 193 -8.42 9.15 -6.45
CA LEU A 193 -8.01 10.28 -7.29
C LEU A 193 -9.03 11.42 -7.27
N ASP A 194 -10.32 11.10 -7.29
CA ASP A 194 -11.39 12.08 -7.22
C ASP A 194 -11.44 12.79 -5.86
N SER A 195 -11.17 12.10 -4.76
CA SER A 195 -11.12 12.70 -3.42
C SER A 195 -10.00 13.72 -3.28
N VAL A 196 -8.86 13.48 -3.92
CA VAL A 196 -7.73 14.42 -3.96
C VAL A 196 -8.06 15.68 -4.78
N HIS A 197 -8.92 15.59 -5.80
CA HIS A 197 -9.31 16.73 -6.64
C HIS A 197 -10.38 17.62 -6.00
N GLN A 198 -11.06 17.15 -4.95
CA GLN A 198 -12.14 17.89 -4.27
C GLN A 198 -11.67 18.56 -2.95
N SER A 199 -10.46 18.30 -2.50
CA SER A 199 -9.85 18.84 -1.28
C SER A 199 -8.97 20.06 -1.56
#